data_6202f63126d0d2925c675c5a6b4f3f6e
#
_entry.id   6202f63126d0d2925c675c5a6b4f3f6e
#
_cell.length_a   1.000
_cell.length_b   1.000
_cell.length_c   1.000
_cell.angle_alpha   90.00
_cell.angle_beta   90.00
_cell.angle_gamma   90.00
#
_symmetry.space_group_name_H-M   'P 1'
#
loop_
_entity.id
_entity.type
_entity.pdbx_description
1 polymer ?
#
loop_
_entity_poly.entity_id
_entity_poly.type
_entity_poly.pdbx_seq_one_letter_code
_entity_poly.pdbx_strand_id
1 'polypeptide(L)'
;MADQQALLAWGAVGVPLALLGVLGVEVWLAANAEYLPDEPGYVLESRVAPASGAADGPEVRLVVLGDSTAAGVGAPTLAESLPVQVAQRLADDLGRPVDMTGLGVSGARTIDVRDEQIPMLVDRGVDAVLIVIGSNDVTHATSPSAMAEQTRGMLRAARRNAGEAAIVLGGIPLFGSADALAQPLRLLVDTYASVLRRVQRDTAAEEGVCFVNIAVEASPRFAGVPEAMSSDGFHPAPVGYGFWADALAPALAAELGS
;
A
#
# COMPACT_ATOMS: atom_id res chain seq x y z
N MET A 1 2.25 55.21 9.40
CA MET A 1 3.07 54.42 8.44
C MET A 1 3.98 53.42 9.14
N ALA A 2 4.60 53.72 10.25
CA ALA A 2 5.45 52.76 11.01
C ALA A 2 4.67 51.55 11.54
N ASP A 3 3.44 51.73 12.04
CA ASP A 3 2.59 50.61 12.53
C ASP A 3 2.15 49.63 11.47
N GLN A 4 1.90 50.08 10.23
CA GLN A 4 1.56 49.14 9.12
C GLN A 4 2.73 48.31 8.67
N GLN A 5 3.94 48.86 8.68
CA GLN A 5 5.16 48.12 8.34
C GLN A 5 5.52 47.09 9.41
N ALA A 6 5.31 47.44 10.70
CA ALA A 6 5.49 46.50 11.80
C ALA A 6 4.47 45.34 11.74
N LEU A 7 3.19 45.62 11.50
CA LEU A 7 2.16 44.57 11.32
C LEU A 7 2.45 43.64 10.12
N LEU A 8 2.92 44.18 9.01
CA LEU A 8 3.33 43.37 7.83
C LEU A 8 4.57 42.52 8.11
N ALA A 9 5.54 43.05 8.87
CA ALA A 9 6.73 42.31 9.27
C ALA A 9 6.40 41.15 10.25
N TRP A 10 5.52 41.41 11.24
CA TRP A 10 5.03 40.35 12.15
C TRP A 10 4.21 39.29 11.42
N GLY A 11 3.39 39.65 10.42
CA GLY A 11 2.67 38.72 9.59
C GLY A 11 3.59 37.87 8.70
N ALA A 12 4.64 38.49 8.16
CA ALA A 12 5.57 37.80 7.25
C ALA A 12 6.47 36.75 7.95
N VAL A 13 6.75 36.88 9.26
CA VAL A 13 7.60 36.00 10.03
C VAL A 13 6.80 35.15 11.04
N GLY A 14 5.80 35.77 11.69
CA GLY A 14 4.99 35.11 12.71
C GLY A 14 4.12 33.98 12.19
N VAL A 15 3.49 34.14 11.02
CA VAL A 15 2.64 33.10 10.43
C VAL A 15 3.42 31.85 10.02
N PRO A 16 4.57 31.95 9.32
CA PRO A 16 5.40 30.79 9.01
C PRO A 16 5.92 30.08 10.26
N LEU A 17 6.34 30.80 11.30
CA LEU A 17 6.81 30.20 12.55
C LEU A 17 5.68 29.48 13.30
N ALA A 18 4.49 30.06 13.33
CA ALA A 18 3.32 29.41 13.94
C ALA A 18 2.95 28.14 13.18
N LEU A 19 2.98 28.15 11.84
CA LEU A 19 2.71 26.98 11.02
C LEU A 19 3.75 25.87 11.25
N LEU A 20 5.04 26.20 11.32
CA LEU A 20 6.09 25.24 11.65
C LEU A 20 5.90 24.64 13.05
N GLY A 21 5.45 25.47 14.02
CA GLY A 21 5.12 24.99 15.36
C GLY A 21 3.95 24.00 15.35
N VAL A 22 2.89 24.29 14.60
CA VAL A 22 1.74 23.40 14.45
C VAL A 22 2.17 22.09 13.80
N LEU A 23 2.91 22.13 12.68
CA LEU A 23 3.42 20.94 12.00
C LEU A 23 4.33 20.09 12.90
N GLY A 24 5.18 20.74 13.71
CA GLY A 24 6.02 20.03 14.68
C GLY A 24 5.19 19.27 15.73
N VAL A 25 4.12 19.87 16.23
CA VAL A 25 3.18 19.21 17.15
C VAL A 25 2.44 18.07 16.46
N GLU A 26 1.96 18.26 15.23
CA GLU A 26 1.24 17.20 14.48
C GLU A 26 2.12 16.02 14.16
N VAL A 27 3.38 16.25 13.76
CA VAL A 27 4.37 15.19 13.56
C VAL A 27 4.63 14.43 14.87
N TRP A 28 4.77 15.17 15.98
CA TRP A 28 4.95 14.53 17.29
C TRP A 28 3.73 13.70 17.69
N LEU A 29 2.51 14.20 17.48
CA LEU A 29 1.27 13.46 17.75
C LEU A 29 1.19 12.20 16.89
N ALA A 30 1.46 12.30 15.60
CA ALA A 30 1.48 11.14 14.70
C ALA A 30 2.55 10.11 15.09
N ALA A 31 3.74 10.56 15.48
CA ALA A 31 4.82 9.66 15.92
C ALA A 31 4.56 8.97 17.27
N ASN A 32 3.65 9.51 18.09
CA ASN A 32 3.29 8.96 19.40
C ASN A 32 1.83 8.48 19.45
N ALA A 33 1.17 8.32 18.31
CA ALA A 33 -0.16 7.72 18.25
C ALA A 33 -0.10 6.23 18.59
N GLU A 34 -1.17 5.71 19.16
CA GLU A 34 -1.32 4.27 19.37
C GLU A 34 -1.77 3.61 18.06
N TYR A 35 -0.80 3.06 17.33
CA TYR A 35 -1.09 2.25 16.15
C TYR A 35 -1.43 0.81 16.53
N LEU A 36 -2.07 0.11 15.60
CA LEU A 36 -2.32 -1.33 15.75
C LEU A 36 -1.00 -2.11 15.85
N PRO A 37 -1.00 -3.29 16.50
CA PRO A 37 0.18 -4.13 16.55
C PRO A 37 0.72 -4.47 15.17
N ASP A 38 2.04 -4.48 15.02
CA ASP A 38 2.73 -4.78 13.76
C ASP A 38 2.45 -6.20 13.24
N GLU A 39 2.17 -7.13 14.16
CA GLU A 39 1.84 -8.51 13.84
C GLU A 39 0.35 -8.75 14.11
N PRO A 40 -0.43 -9.20 13.11
CA PRO A 40 -1.88 -9.43 13.28
C PRO A 40 -2.22 -10.70 14.07
N GLY A 41 -1.21 -11.50 14.45
CA GLY A 41 -1.39 -12.70 15.31
C GLY A 41 -1.84 -13.96 14.55
N TYR A 42 -1.82 -13.97 13.22
CA TYR A 42 -2.09 -15.13 12.38
C TYR A 42 -1.01 -15.29 11.30
N VAL A 43 -0.87 -16.51 10.79
CA VAL A 43 0.04 -16.81 9.66
C VAL A 43 -0.67 -16.43 8.37
N LEU A 44 0.02 -15.73 7.49
CA LEU A 44 -0.49 -15.28 6.19
C LEU A 44 -0.35 -16.39 5.12
N GLU A 45 -0.99 -17.52 5.37
CA GLU A 45 -1.10 -18.62 4.42
C GLU A 45 -2.55 -19.04 4.33
N SER A 46 -3.09 -19.12 3.12
CA SER A 46 -4.48 -19.51 2.90
C SER A 46 -4.67 -20.12 1.53
N ARG A 47 -5.44 -21.18 1.48
CA ARG A 47 -5.93 -21.77 0.24
C ARG A 47 -7.41 -21.44 0.10
N VAL A 48 -7.75 -20.72 -0.96
CA VAL A 48 -9.13 -20.33 -1.27
C VAL A 48 -9.59 -21.02 -2.55
N ALA A 49 -10.88 -21.37 -2.58
CA ALA A 49 -11.53 -21.91 -3.76
C ALA A 49 -12.55 -20.89 -4.29
N PRO A 50 -12.93 -20.94 -5.56
CA PRO A 50 -14.00 -20.12 -6.09
C PRO A 50 -15.30 -20.29 -5.31
N ALA A 51 -16.01 -19.21 -5.02
CA ALA A 51 -17.26 -19.23 -4.26
C ALA A 51 -18.35 -20.05 -4.98
N SER A 52 -18.27 -20.21 -6.30
CA SER A 52 -19.14 -21.09 -7.10
C SER A 52 -19.00 -22.58 -6.74
N GLY A 53 -17.93 -22.96 -6.03
CA GLY A 53 -17.60 -24.35 -5.70
C GLY A 53 -17.06 -25.18 -6.87
N ALA A 54 -17.16 -24.71 -8.11
CA ALA A 54 -16.57 -25.34 -9.29
C ALA A 54 -15.14 -24.77 -9.47
N ALA A 55 -14.15 -25.64 -9.40
CA ALA A 55 -12.76 -25.24 -9.62
C ALA A 55 -12.26 -25.94 -10.89
N ASP A 56 -12.09 -25.18 -11.97
CA ASP A 56 -11.61 -25.67 -13.25
C ASP A 56 -10.16 -25.25 -13.47
N GLY A 57 -9.23 -26.21 -13.43
CA GLY A 57 -7.83 -25.97 -13.75
C GLY A 57 -6.87 -26.03 -12.56
N PRO A 58 -5.56 -25.88 -12.82
CA PRO A 58 -4.53 -25.96 -11.81
C PRO A 58 -4.61 -24.79 -10.84
N GLU A 59 -4.19 -25.04 -9.60
CA GLU A 59 -4.09 -24.03 -8.54
C GLU A 59 -3.11 -22.91 -8.95
N VAL A 60 -3.45 -21.67 -8.56
CA VAL A 60 -2.61 -20.47 -8.73
C VAL A 60 -1.86 -20.18 -7.43
N ARG A 61 -0.54 -20.13 -7.48
CA ARG A 61 0.30 -19.75 -6.34
C ARG A 61 0.54 -18.25 -6.36
N LEU A 62 -0.13 -17.55 -5.43
CA LEU A 62 -0.04 -16.10 -5.24
C LEU A 62 0.87 -15.77 -4.06
N VAL A 63 1.88 -14.94 -4.27
CA VAL A 63 2.65 -14.34 -3.18
C VAL A 63 2.35 -12.86 -3.08
N VAL A 64 2.05 -12.39 -1.85
CA VAL A 64 1.77 -10.98 -1.56
C VAL A 64 2.90 -10.39 -0.73
N LEU A 65 3.55 -9.36 -1.27
CA LEU A 65 4.68 -8.64 -0.67
C LEU A 65 4.25 -7.22 -0.32
N GLY A 66 4.91 -6.63 0.65
CA GLY A 66 4.67 -5.22 0.97
C GLY A 66 4.86 -4.87 2.44
N ASP A 67 4.11 -3.87 2.87
CA ASP A 67 4.16 -3.31 4.22
C ASP A 67 3.10 -3.91 5.17
N SER A 68 2.69 -3.14 6.18
CA SER A 68 1.66 -3.51 7.15
C SER A 68 0.33 -3.94 6.50
N THR A 69 -0.04 -3.38 5.35
CA THR A 69 -1.27 -3.75 4.64
C THR A 69 -1.16 -5.15 4.03
N ALA A 70 -0.01 -5.48 3.48
CA ALA A 70 0.31 -6.83 3.00
C ALA A 70 0.51 -7.83 4.16
N ALA A 71 0.93 -7.35 5.35
CA ALA A 71 0.97 -8.12 6.58
C ALA A 71 -0.42 -8.34 7.21
N GLY A 72 -1.46 -7.66 6.73
CA GLY A 72 -2.83 -7.82 7.22
C GLY A 72 -3.16 -7.00 8.46
N VAL A 73 -2.33 -6.00 8.83
CA VAL A 73 -2.63 -5.09 9.95
C VAL A 73 -3.96 -4.38 9.69
N GLY A 74 -4.83 -4.35 10.70
CA GLY A 74 -6.18 -3.80 10.58
C GLY A 74 -7.27 -4.84 10.28
N ALA A 75 -6.89 -6.08 9.97
CA ALA A 75 -7.84 -7.18 9.80
C ALA A 75 -7.85 -8.06 11.07
N PRO A 76 -9.01 -8.23 11.74
CA PRO A 76 -9.12 -9.07 12.95
C PRO A 76 -8.87 -10.54 12.67
N THR A 77 -9.12 -11.02 11.47
CA THR A 77 -8.94 -12.41 11.06
C THR A 77 -8.18 -12.51 9.74
N LEU A 78 -7.55 -13.66 9.52
CA LEU A 78 -6.85 -13.96 8.26
C LEU A 78 -7.75 -13.77 7.03
N ALA A 79 -9.00 -14.22 7.09
CA ALA A 79 -9.95 -14.13 5.98
C ALA A 79 -10.31 -12.67 5.61
N GLU A 80 -10.19 -11.74 6.54
CA GLU A 80 -10.48 -10.32 6.36
C GLU A 80 -9.25 -9.52 5.92
N SER A 81 -8.07 -10.12 5.89
CA SER A 81 -6.83 -9.47 5.47
C SER A 81 -6.83 -9.15 3.96
N LEU A 82 -6.10 -8.12 3.56
CA LEU A 82 -5.94 -7.77 2.15
C LEU A 82 -5.48 -8.97 1.29
N PRO A 83 -4.44 -9.73 1.67
CA PRO A 83 -3.97 -10.86 0.88
C PRO A 83 -5.05 -11.90 0.60
N VAL A 84 -5.83 -12.29 1.61
CA VAL A 84 -6.88 -13.30 1.43
C VAL A 84 -8.07 -12.74 0.66
N GLN A 85 -8.44 -11.50 0.88
CA GLN A 85 -9.50 -10.85 0.11
C GLN A 85 -9.15 -10.73 -1.38
N VAL A 86 -7.88 -10.46 -1.72
CA VAL A 86 -7.39 -10.49 -3.10
C VAL A 86 -7.41 -11.90 -3.66
N ALA A 87 -6.90 -12.87 -2.90
CA ALA A 87 -6.87 -14.27 -3.32
C ALA A 87 -8.27 -14.82 -3.60
N GLN A 88 -9.27 -14.49 -2.77
CA GLN A 88 -10.66 -14.93 -2.98
C GLN A 88 -11.24 -14.37 -4.28
N ARG A 89 -11.08 -13.06 -4.54
CA ARG A 89 -11.57 -12.45 -5.79
C ARG A 89 -10.85 -13.01 -7.01
N LEU A 90 -9.54 -13.21 -6.90
CA LEU A 90 -8.76 -13.84 -7.95
C LEU A 90 -9.25 -15.26 -8.25
N ALA A 91 -9.54 -16.03 -7.20
CA ALA A 91 -10.11 -17.38 -7.37
C ALA A 91 -11.47 -17.34 -8.07
N ASP A 92 -12.32 -16.40 -7.70
CA ASP A 92 -13.65 -16.21 -8.29
C ASP A 92 -13.56 -15.78 -9.77
N ASP A 93 -12.66 -14.83 -10.09
CA ASP A 93 -12.44 -14.32 -11.46
C ASP A 93 -11.88 -15.39 -12.39
N LEU A 94 -10.95 -16.21 -11.90
CA LEU A 94 -10.31 -17.26 -12.70
C LEU A 94 -11.08 -18.58 -12.71
N GLY A 95 -12.02 -18.80 -11.80
CA GLY A 95 -12.63 -20.11 -11.58
C GLY A 95 -11.64 -21.17 -11.11
N ARG A 96 -10.54 -20.79 -10.47
CA ARG A 96 -9.40 -21.67 -10.08
C ARG A 96 -9.07 -21.48 -8.60
N PRO A 97 -8.62 -22.54 -7.89
CA PRO A 97 -8.11 -22.37 -6.53
C PRO A 97 -6.89 -21.46 -6.51
N VAL A 98 -6.74 -20.69 -5.42
CA VAL A 98 -5.55 -19.87 -5.18
C VAL A 98 -4.91 -20.28 -3.87
N ASP A 99 -3.63 -20.63 -3.92
CA ASP A 99 -2.76 -20.85 -2.76
C ASP A 99 -1.97 -19.54 -2.50
N MET A 100 -2.34 -18.85 -1.43
CA MET A 100 -1.81 -17.51 -1.11
C MET A 100 -0.82 -17.58 0.05
N THR A 101 0.37 -17.01 -0.16
CA THR A 101 1.37 -16.75 0.87
C THR A 101 1.61 -15.24 0.99
N GLY A 102 1.43 -14.67 2.16
CA GLY A 102 1.80 -13.28 2.45
C GLY A 102 3.17 -13.20 3.11
N LEU A 103 4.01 -12.32 2.60
CA LEU A 103 5.36 -12.03 3.12
C LEU A 103 5.49 -10.55 3.53
N GLY A 104 4.38 -9.83 3.68
CA GLY A 104 4.37 -8.44 4.12
C GLY A 104 4.98 -8.27 5.50
N VAL A 105 5.69 -7.16 5.69
CA VAL A 105 6.32 -6.79 6.98
C VAL A 105 5.90 -5.37 7.33
N SER A 106 5.33 -5.18 8.53
CA SER A 106 4.93 -3.86 9.00
C SER A 106 6.11 -2.89 9.00
N GLY A 107 5.90 -1.66 8.58
CA GLY A 107 6.95 -0.65 8.48
C GLY A 107 7.87 -0.76 7.25
N ALA A 108 7.79 -1.84 6.45
CA ALA A 108 8.64 -2.02 5.28
C ALA A 108 8.49 -0.88 4.27
N ARG A 109 9.60 -0.49 3.66
CA ARG A 109 9.68 0.44 2.53
C ARG A 109 10.01 -0.33 1.24
N THR A 110 9.96 0.35 0.12
CA THR A 110 10.29 -0.23 -1.19
C THR A 110 11.66 -0.92 -1.22
N ILE A 111 12.65 -0.36 -0.51
CA ILE A 111 13.99 -0.94 -0.40
C ILE A 111 13.97 -2.26 0.38
N ASP A 112 13.20 -2.34 1.45
CA ASP A 112 13.13 -3.51 2.33
C ASP A 112 12.42 -4.68 1.62
N VAL A 113 11.37 -4.41 0.83
CA VAL A 113 10.73 -5.42 -0.03
C VAL A 113 11.75 -6.00 -1.01
N ARG A 114 12.57 -5.14 -1.65
CA ARG A 114 13.61 -5.58 -2.59
C ARG A 114 14.66 -6.49 -1.94
N ASP A 115 15.11 -6.11 -0.74
CA ASP A 115 16.30 -6.73 -0.13
C ASP A 115 15.95 -7.92 0.77
N GLU A 116 14.74 -7.96 1.34
CA GLU A 116 14.35 -8.95 2.34
C GLU A 116 13.23 -9.88 1.88
N GLN A 117 12.19 -9.37 1.19
CA GLN A 117 11.03 -10.17 0.84
C GLN A 117 11.18 -10.87 -0.52
N ILE A 118 11.64 -10.14 -1.54
CA ILE A 118 11.81 -10.70 -2.90
C ILE A 118 12.78 -11.89 -2.96
N PRO A 119 13.89 -11.94 -2.21
CA PRO A 119 14.73 -13.13 -2.18
C PRO A 119 14.00 -14.41 -1.75
N MET A 120 12.91 -14.27 -0.98
CA MET A 120 12.10 -15.41 -0.54
C MET A 120 11.24 -16.02 -1.67
N LEU A 121 11.15 -15.41 -2.85
CA LEU A 121 10.45 -15.95 -4.02
C LEU A 121 11.21 -17.08 -4.73
N VAL A 122 12.52 -17.16 -4.52
CA VAL A 122 13.38 -18.17 -5.19
C VAL A 122 12.87 -19.57 -4.87
N ASP A 123 12.77 -20.40 -5.90
CA ASP A 123 12.34 -21.81 -5.84
C ASP A 123 10.92 -22.08 -5.32
N ARG A 124 10.09 -21.03 -5.12
CA ARG A 124 8.68 -21.22 -4.72
C ARG A 124 7.75 -21.62 -5.85
N GLY A 125 8.18 -21.45 -7.10
CA GLY A 125 7.34 -21.75 -8.27
C GLY A 125 6.07 -20.91 -8.30
N VAL A 126 6.20 -19.60 -8.16
CA VAL A 126 5.12 -18.61 -8.05
C VAL A 126 4.47 -18.37 -9.40
N ASP A 127 3.14 -18.27 -9.45
CA ASP A 127 2.38 -17.95 -10.68
C ASP A 127 2.02 -16.44 -10.72
N ALA A 128 1.84 -15.80 -9.54
CA ALA A 128 1.57 -14.37 -9.42
C ALA A 128 2.24 -13.75 -8.20
N VAL A 129 2.70 -12.51 -8.34
CA VAL A 129 3.26 -11.68 -7.27
C VAL A 129 2.48 -10.37 -7.21
N LEU A 130 1.87 -10.09 -6.08
CA LEU A 130 1.29 -8.80 -5.76
C LEU A 130 2.23 -8.04 -4.82
N ILE A 131 2.61 -6.84 -5.18
CA ILE A 131 3.42 -5.94 -4.33
C ILE A 131 2.56 -4.74 -3.95
N VAL A 132 2.33 -4.50 -2.66
CA VAL A 132 1.61 -3.31 -2.16
C VAL A 132 2.54 -2.56 -1.22
N ILE A 133 3.10 -1.43 -1.69
CA ILE A 133 4.19 -0.76 -0.99
C ILE A 133 4.26 0.74 -1.28
N GLY A 134 4.84 1.50 -0.36
CA GLY A 134 5.27 2.87 -0.55
C GLY A 134 4.68 3.86 0.44
N SER A 135 3.71 3.47 1.27
CA SER A 135 3.18 4.35 2.33
C SER A 135 4.28 4.76 3.31
N ASN A 136 5.15 3.83 3.68
CA ASN A 136 6.28 4.12 4.56
C ASN A 136 7.38 4.93 3.88
N ASP A 137 7.54 4.83 2.57
CA ASP A 137 8.43 5.74 1.81
C ASP A 137 7.97 7.19 1.91
N VAL A 138 6.64 7.43 1.91
CA VAL A 138 6.08 8.78 2.11
C VAL A 138 6.39 9.30 3.51
N THR A 139 6.10 8.53 4.55
CA THR A 139 6.27 8.95 5.95
C THR A 139 7.75 9.10 6.33
N HIS A 140 8.66 8.40 5.65
CA HIS A 140 10.11 8.53 5.81
C HIS A 140 10.73 9.55 4.83
N ALA A 141 9.92 10.29 4.09
CA ALA A 141 10.35 11.30 3.14
C ALA A 141 11.41 10.79 2.13
N THR A 142 11.24 9.54 1.65
CA THR A 142 12.07 8.97 0.57
C THR A 142 12.06 9.92 -0.63
N SER A 143 13.23 10.36 -1.11
CA SER A 143 13.28 11.29 -2.22
C SER A 143 12.72 10.70 -3.52
N PRO A 144 12.17 11.52 -4.44
CA PRO A 144 11.63 11.02 -5.72
C PRO A 144 12.66 10.23 -6.55
N SER A 145 13.92 10.63 -6.52
CA SER A 145 15.00 9.91 -7.22
C SER A 145 15.29 8.55 -6.58
N ALA A 146 15.35 8.49 -5.23
CA ALA A 146 15.50 7.24 -4.51
C ALA A 146 14.30 6.32 -4.73
N MET A 147 13.07 6.86 -4.73
CA MET A 147 11.87 6.09 -5.02
C MET A 147 11.90 5.44 -6.40
N ALA A 148 12.33 6.19 -7.44
CA ALA A 148 12.48 5.65 -8.80
C ALA A 148 13.52 4.52 -8.85
N GLU A 149 14.68 4.73 -8.22
CA GLU A 149 15.77 3.74 -8.21
C GLU A 149 15.35 2.46 -7.45
N GLN A 150 14.76 2.63 -6.27
CA GLN A 150 14.32 1.51 -5.42
C GLN A 150 13.18 0.73 -6.08
N THR A 151 12.16 1.41 -6.64
CA THR A 151 11.07 0.76 -7.39
C THR A 151 11.61 -0.01 -8.58
N ARG A 152 12.49 0.58 -9.39
CA ARG A 152 13.12 -0.10 -10.53
C ARG A 152 13.90 -1.33 -10.08
N GLY A 153 14.72 -1.18 -9.04
CA GLY A 153 15.50 -2.28 -8.47
C GLY A 153 14.64 -3.41 -7.95
N MET A 154 13.55 -3.08 -7.26
CA MET A 154 12.56 -4.01 -6.73
C MET A 154 11.87 -4.80 -7.84
N LEU A 155 11.33 -4.13 -8.86
CA LEU A 155 10.63 -4.79 -9.96
C LEU A 155 11.53 -5.70 -10.78
N ARG A 156 12.77 -5.28 -11.05
CA ARG A 156 13.78 -6.12 -11.71
C ARG A 156 14.17 -7.33 -10.88
N ALA A 157 14.28 -7.17 -9.56
CA ALA A 157 14.56 -8.29 -8.67
C ALA A 157 13.37 -9.28 -8.62
N ALA A 158 12.12 -8.77 -8.56
CA ALA A 158 10.93 -9.59 -8.60
C ALA A 158 10.87 -10.45 -9.88
N ARG A 159 11.10 -9.87 -11.05
CA ARG A 159 11.16 -10.62 -12.32
C ARG A 159 12.25 -11.69 -12.34
N ARG A 160 13.43 -11.39 -11.82
CA ARG A 160 14.51 -12.40 -11.77
C ARG A 160 14.18 -13.57 -10.85
N ASN A 161 13.51 -13.33 -9.73
CA ASN A 161 13.29 -14.33 -8.69
C ASN A 161 11.96 -15.08 -8.87
N ALA A 162 10.97 -14.46 -9.50
CA ALA A 162 9.67 -15.06 -9.77
C ALA A 162 9.55 -15.65 -11.20
N GLY A 163 10.54 -15.45 -12.07
CA GLY A 163 10.53 -15.97 -13.45
C GLY A 163 9.41 -15.38 -14.29
N GLU A 164 8.55 -16.22 -14.85
CA GLU A 164 7.43 -15.85 -15.73
C GLU A 164 6.15 -15.48 -14.95
N ALA A 165 6.23 -15.34 -13.63
CA ALA A 165 5.06 -14.99 -12.83
C ALA A 165 4.48 -13.62 -13.23
N ALA A 166 3.17 -13.50 -13.19
CA ALA A 166 2.47 -12.23 -13.30
C ALA A 166 2.87 -11.32 -12.13
N ILE A 167 3.25 -10.06 -12.39
CA ILE A 167 3.65 -9.10 -11.37
C ILE A 167 2.75 -7.88 -11.42
N VAL A 168 2.07 -7.58 -10.32
CA VAL A 168 1.23 -6.39 -10.15
C VAL A 168 1.77 -5.55 -9.00
N LEU A 169 1.93 -4.24 -9.24
CA LEU A 169 2.29 -3.25 -8.24
C LEU A 169 1.07 -2.41 -7.86
N GLY A 170 0.58 -2.56 -6.63
CA GLY A 170 -0.38 -1.66 -6.00
C GLY A 170 0.33 -0.42 -5.49
N GLY A 171 -0.04 0.75 -6.04
CA GLY A 171 0.60 2.02 -5.72
C GLY A 171 0.14 2.64 -4.40
N ILE A 172 0.86 3.67 -3.97
CA ILE A 172 0.59 4.45 -2.76
C ILE A 172 -0.87 4.95 -2.74
N PRO A 173 -1.65 4.71 -1.66
CA PRO A 173 -3.04 5.18 -1.55
C PRO A 173 -3.14 6.70 -1.32
N LEU A 174 -4.37 7.23 -1.21
CA LEU A 174 -4.60 8.56 -0.64
C LEU A 174 -4.54 8.49 0.89
N PHE A 175 -3.94 9.51 1.50
CA PHE A 175 -3.93 9.69 2.94
C PHE A 175 -5.10 10.52 3.47
N GLY A 176 -6.02 10.92 2.59
CA GLY A 176 -7.17 11.75 2.95
C GLY A 176 -8.06 11.20 4.05
N SER A 177 -8.17 9.87 4.16
CA SER A 177 -8.93 9.17 5.19
C SER A 177 -8.10 8.77 6.42
N ALA A 178 -6.80 9.09 6.47
CA ALA A 178 -5.92 8.77 7.59
C ALA A 178 -6.09 9.80 8.71
N ASP A 179 -7.09 9.61 9.57
CA ASP A 179 -7.41 10.56 10.67
C ASP A 179 -6.34 10.63 11.76
N ALA A 180 -5.43 9.65 11.83
CA ALA A 180 -4.23 9.70 12.66
C ALA A 180 -3.31 10.89 12.27
N LEU A 181 -3.43 11.39 11.04
CA LEU A 181 -2.72 12.58 10.58
C LEU A 181 -3.63 13.81 10.69
N ALA A 182 -3.32 14.75 11.57
CA ALA A 182 -4.05 16.00 11.70
C ALA A 182 -3.83 16.94 10.49
N GLN A 183 -4.63 17.99 10.36
CA GLN A 183 -4.43 19.06 9.37
C GLN A 183 -3.58 20.19 9.98
N PRO A 184 -2.58 20.73 9.25
CA PRO A 184 -2.30 20.58 7.82
C PRO A 184 -1.34 19.42 7.43
N LEU A 185 -0.78 18.68 8.38
CA LEU A 185 0.17 17.58 8.08
C LEU A 185 -0.39 16.58 7.07
N ARG A 186 -1.64 16.16 7.22
CA ARG A 186 -2.31 15.21 6.30
C ARG A 186 -2.27 15.69 4.84
N LEU A 187 -2.55 16.98 4.62
CA LEU A 187 -2.49 17.57 3.27
C LEU A 187 -1.08 17.56 2.69
N LEU A 188 -0.07 17.82 3.51
CA LEU A 188 1.33 17.79 3.08
C LEU A 188 1.77 16.37 2.75
N VAL A 189 1.42 15.40 3.60
CA VAL A 189 1.69 13.98 3.38
C VAL A 189 1.03 13.50 2.09
N ASP A 190 -0.26 13.82 1.88
CA ASP A 190 -0.98 13.39 0.66
C ASP A 190 -0.43 14.08 -0.61
N THR A 191 -0.03 15.35 -0.50
CA THR A 191 0.64 16.08 -1.59
C THR A 191 1.96 15.39 -1.95
N TYR A 192 2.78 15.04 -0.96
CA TYR A 192 4.04 14.33 -1.19
C TYR A 192 3.82 12.92 -1.73
N ALA A 193 2.84 12.20 -1.18
CA ALA A 193 2.40 10.89 -1.68
C ALA A 193 2.05 10.94 -3.17
N SER A 194 1.40 12.02 -3.63
CA SER A 194 1.05 12.19 -5.04
C SER A 194 2.29 12.27 -5.96
N VAL A 195 3.39 12.84 -5.47
CA VAL A 195 4.66 12.90 -6.20
C VAL A 195 5.28 11.50 -6.28
N LEU A 196 5.40 10.79 -5.14
CA LEU A 196 6.00 9.45 -5.11
C LEU A 196 5.16 8.43 -5.89
N ARG A 197 3.83 8.51 -5.81
CA ARG A 197 2.90 7.66 -6.59
C ARG A 197 3.10 7.83 -8.09
N ARG A 198 3.30 9.06 -8.55
CA ARG A 198 3.61 9.32 -9.97
C ARG A 198 4.91 8.67 -10.36
N VAL A 199 5.95 8.79 -9.54
CA VAL A 199 7.24 8.15 -9.74
C VAL A 199 7.11 6.63 -9.80
N GLN A 200 6.36 6.00 -8.89
CA GLN A 200 6.09 4.56 -8.92
C GLN A 200 5.43 4.13 -10.23
N ARG A 201 4.34 4.82 -10.61
CA ARG A 201 3.59 4.52 -11.83
C ARG A 201 4.49 4.61 -13.07
N ASP A 202 5.24 5.71 -13.19
CA ASP A 202 6.08 5.96 -14.36
C ASP A 202 7.22 4.92 -14.43
N THR A 203 7.82 4.55 -13.27
CA THR A 203 8.84 3.50 -13.19
C THR A 203 8.26 2.12 -13.50
N ALA A 204 7.06 1.80 -13.01
CA ALA A 204 6.40 0.53 -13.34
C ALA A 204 6.12 0.41 -14.84
N ALA A 205 5.68 1.49 -15.47
CA ALA A 205 5.48 1.55 -16.92
C ALA A 205 6.80 1.37 -17.71
N GLU A 206 7.90 2.00 -17.27
CA GLU A 206 9.24 1.81 -17.87
C GLU A 206 9.72 0.35 -17.78
N GLU A 207 9.41 -0.33 -16.68
CA GLU A 207 9.76 -1.74 -16.45
C GLU A 207 8.70 -2.71 -17.03
N GLY A 208 7.62 -2.21 -17.63
CA GLY A 208 6.54 -3.03 -18.21
C GLY A 208 5.80 -3.86 -17.16
N VAL A 209 5.62 -3.35 -15.95
CA VAL A 209 4.87 -3.99 -14.86
C VAL A 209 3.50 -3.33 -14.72
N CYS A 210 2.46 -4.14 -14.55
CA CYS A 210 1.11 -3.66 -14.29
C CYS A 210 1.06 -2.85 -12.99
N PHE A 211 0.53 -1.63 -13.07
CA PHE A 211 0.39 -0.72 -11.93
C PHE A 211 -1.08 -0.41 -11.67
N VAL A 212 -1.55 -0.79 -10.48
CA VAL A 212 -2.89 -0.44 -10.00
C VAL A 212 -2.80 0.86 -9.18
N ASN A 213 -3.51 1.89 -9.62
CA ASN A 213 -3.54 3.17 -8.93
C ASN A 213 -4.57 3.16 -7.80
N ILE A 214 -4.20 2.58 -6.65
CA ILE A 214 -5.08 2.47 -5.47
C ILE A 214 -5.67 3.84 -5.08
N ALA A 215 -4.92 4.92 -5.24
CA ALA A 215 -5.39 6.27 -4.93
C ALA A 215 -6.58 6.72 -5.79
N VAL A 216 -6.69 6.22 -7.01
CA VAL A 216 -7.76 6.57 -7.96
C VAL A 216 -8.87 5.51 -7.94
N GLU A 217 -8.49 4.25 -7.89
CA GLU A 217 -9.42 3.13 -8.10
C GLU A 217 -10.11 2.68 -6.82
N ALA A 218 -9.46 2.83 -5.67
CA ALA A 218 -9.98 2.34 -4.40
C ALA A 218 -10.16 3.43 -3.33
N SER A 219 -9.18 4.32 -3.15
CA SER A 219 -9.20 5.29 -2.05
C SER A 219 -10.41 6.23 -2.02
N PRO A 220 -11.01 6.66 -3.15
CA PRO A 220 -12.22 7.50 -3.11
C PRO A 220 -13.42 6.81 -2.45
N ARG A 221 -13.45 5.48 -2.41
CA ARG A 221 -14.53 4.69 -1.78
C ARG A 221 -14.53 4.77 -0.25
N PHE A 222 -13.43 5.24 0.35
CA PHE A 222 -13.35 5.46 1.80
C PHE A 222 -14.17 6.66 2.27
N ALA A 223 -14.47 7.59 1.37
CA ALA A 223 -15.21 8.81 1.71
C ALA A 223 -16.62 8.48 2.22
N GLY A 224 -16.90 8.87 3.47
CA GLY A 224 -18.20 8.63 4.11
C GLY A 224 -18.42 7.20 4.59
N VAL A 225 -17.38 6.35 4.62
CA VAL A 225 -17.41 4.97 5.10
C VAL A 225 -16.42 4.81 6.26
N PRO A 226 -16.79 5.21 7.49
CA PRO A 226 -15.90 5.12 8.66
C PRO A 226 -15.36 3.70 8.91
N GLU A 227 -16.16 2.67 8.59
CA GLU A 227 -15.82 1.25 8.75
C GLU A 227 -14.70 0.79 7.81
N ALA A 228 -14.31 1.61 6.82
CA ALA A 228 -13.21 1.31 5.93
C ALA A 228 -11.83 1.56 6.57
N MET A 229 -11.79 2.33 7.68
CA MET A 229 -10.57 2.60 8.46
C MET A 229 -10.60 1.84 9.78
N SER A 230 -9.45 1.36 10.20
CA SER A 230 -9.25 0.74 11.51
C SER A 230 -9.29 1.76 12.66
N SER A 231 -9.36 1.28 13.89
CA SER A 231 -9.45 2.11 15.09
C SER A 231 -8.25 3.04 15.30
N ASP A 232 -7.10 2.75 14.69
CA ASP A 232 -5.91 3.61 14.75
C ASP A 232 -5.99 4.81 13.78
N GLY A 233 -7.01 4.86 12.92
CA GLY A 233 -7.19 5.94 11.94
C GLY A 233 -6.09 6.03 10.89
N PHE A 234 -5.27 4.97 10.73
CA PHE A 234 -4.17 4.94 9.76
C PHE A 234 -4.27 3.74 8.81
N HIS A 235 -4.48 2.53 9.33
CA HIS A 235 -4.61 1.33 8.52
C HIS A 235 -6.05 1.14 8.01
N PRO A 236 -6.23 0.57 6.82
CA PRO A 236 -7.55 0.12 6.38
C PRO A 236 -8.11 -0.98 7.31
N ALA A 237 -9.42 -0.98 7.49
CA ALA A 237 -10.18 -2.07 8.08
C ALA A 237 -10.60 -3.09 6.99
N PRO A 238 -11.23 -4.23 7.34
CA PRO A 238 -11.69 -5.22 6.35
C PRO A 238 -12.48 -4.66 5.19
N VAL A 239 -13.35 -3.68 5.43
CA VAL A 239 -14.12 -2.99 4.38
C VAL A 239 -13.20 -2.24 3.43
N GLY A 240 -12.22 -1.52 3.96
CA GLY A 240 -11.22 -0.79 3.17
C GLY A 240 -10.33 -1.74 2.35
N TYR A 241 -9.93 -2.86 2.94
CA TYR A 241 -9.22 -3.91 2.21
C TYR A 241 -10.06 -4.51 1.08
N GLY A 242 -11.39 -4.62 1.28
CA GLY A 242 -12.31 -5.01 0.23
C GLY A 242 -12.25 -4.06 -0.98
N PHE A 243 -12.20 -2.75 -0.72
CA PHE A 243 -12.08 -1.76 -1.80
C PHE A 243 -10.75 -1.89 -2.58
N TRP A 244 -9.65 -2.18 -1.89
CA TRP A 244 -8.36 -2.40 -2.55
C TRP A 244 -8.34 -3.71 -3.31
N ALA A 245 -8.90 -4.78 -2.74
CA ALA A 245 -8.97 -6.08 -3.39
C ALA A 245 -9.79 -6.04 -4.67
N ASP A 246 -10.89 -5.25 -4.71
CA ASP A 246 -11.71 -5.04 -5.91
C ASP A 246 -10.93 -4.38 -7.06
N ALA A 247 -9.88 -3.60 -6.76
CA ALA A 247 -9.01 -3.00 -7.76
C ALA A 247 -7.82 -3.90 -8.15
N LEU A 248 -7.26 -4.64 -7.19
CA LEU A 248 -6.03 -5.41 -7.38
C LEU A 248 -6.26 -6.78 -8.03
N ALA A 249 -7.33 -7.48 -7.66
CA ALA A 249 -7.57 -8.84 -8.16
C ALA A 249 -7.84 -8.90 -9.67
N PRO A 250 -8.65 -8.02 -10.28
CA PRO A 250 -8.85 -8.02 -11.73
C PRO A 250 -7.56 -7.77 -12.52
N ALA A 251 -6.65 -6.94 -11.99
CA ALA A 251 -5.36 -6.71 -12.61
C ALA A 251 -4.48 -7.97 -12.60
N LEU A 252 -4.46 -8.72 -11.48
CA LEU A 252 -3.77 -10.01 -11.40
C LEU A 252 -4.38 -11.04 -12.36
N ALA A 253 -5.72 -11.11 -12.44
CA ALA A 253 -6.41 -12.03 -13.34
C ALA A 253 -6.08 -11.71 -14.81
N ALA A 254 -6.01 -10.45 -15.20
CA ALA A 254 -5.65 -10.02 -16.54
C ALA A 254 -4.20 -10.41 -16.91
N GLU A 255 -3.25 -10.22 -16.00
CA GLU A 255 -1.84 -10.58 -16.20
C GLU A 255 -1.64 -12.11 -16.28
N LEU A 256 -2.44 -12.91 -15.56
CA LEU A 256 -2.40 -14.37 -15.59
C LEU A 256 -3.07 -14.97 -16.83
N GLY A 257 -3.91 -14.22 -17.53
CA GLY A 257 -4.61 -14.63 -18.75
C GLY A 257 -3.96 -14.17 -20.05
N SER A 258 -2.85 -13.39 -19.95
CA SER A 258 -2.16 -12.78 -21.08
C SER A 258 -1.10 -13.67 -21.78
#